data_05eb90fcdfeb69df262bd198693437f2
#
_entry.id   05eb90fcdfeb69df262bd198693437f2
#
_cell.length_a   1.000
_cell.length_b   1.000
_cell.length_c   1.000
_cell.angle_alpha   90.00
_cell.angle_beta   90.00
_cell.angle_gamma   90.00
#
_symmetry.space_group_name_H-M   'P 1'
#
loop_
_entity.id
_entity.type
_entity.pdbx_description
1 polymer ?
#
loop_
_entity_poly.entity_id
_entity_poly.type
_entity_poly.pdbx_seq_one_letter_code
_entity_poly.pdbx_strand_id
1 'polypeptide(L)'
;MPQSTSKRRIGRGIGVAAAIAVAAAVTAPVAAHAATDTGAAESAATKLHDDFNGDGYQDLAVSASYGKVNGKSYAGYVAVVYGSAKGIDLAHKQVISQDTPGIPGVAETQDFYGGGLSAGDLDGDGYADLVVGADGESVGEVRSAGTLAVLWGGPKGLTGGTAVATGTEEDRVDSLHQTLGDFNDDGHLDLATGNRLLSGPFNRTTGAASSRTLALEPAYVADDVAAGDVDHDGITDLVALIHDDSDDDMHDPDYKHRRALYLRGTPDGLSKPVELKNPDGTRMRGGESLGIGDVDKDGFADLVIGRSNDGSGEVDLDDPLLKGGQIGVVHGSAEGPDTSRTTIITQNTPGVPGDSEWADGFGGNISVGDVNADGYADVSTGSSSEDIGEVYAAGQVTVLRGGTSGLSGNGAYSLSQNTKNVPGEAEQNDFFGADTKLLDVNGDGRAELFAGATGENRDGGVWAFPNPVNTPTATGSVSFGAGTLGTVAGSSSLGGEFTR
;
A
#
# COMPACT_ATOMS: atom_id res chain seq x y z
N MET A 1 -5.73 -75.33 -39.78
CA MET A 1 -6.42 -76.65 -39.84
C MET A 1 -5.95 -77.46 -38.67
N PRO A 2 -6.72 -78.32 -38.03
CA PRO A 2 -8.19 -78.35 -37.88
C PRO A 2 -8.57 -78.15 -36.40
N GLN A 3 -9.75 -77.61 -36.06
CA GLN A 3 -10.99 -78.28 -35.68
C GLN A 3 -10.84 -79.20 -34.47
N SER A 4 -11.70 -79.26 -33.48
CA SER A 4 -13.15 -79.47 -33.51
C SER A 4 -13.70 -79.48 -32.08
N THR A 5 -14.83 -78.85 -31.90
CA THR A 5 -16.15 -79.36 -31.43
C THR A 5 -16.23 -80.03 -30.04
N SER A 6 -17.08 -79.51 -29.18
CA SER A 6 -18.52 -79.71 -28.97
C SER A 6 -18.85 -80.55 -27.72
N LYS A 7 -19.67 -80.17 -26.83
CA LYS A 7 -21.07 -80.58 -26.52
C LYS A 7 -21.44 -80.37 -25.06
N ARG A 8 -22.52 -79.65 -24.91
CA ARG A 8 -23.63 -79.71 -23.94
C ARG A 8 -23.70 -80.92 -23.00
N ARG A 9 -24.07 -80.67 -21.76
CA ARG A 9 -25.33 -81.28 -21.22
C ARG A 9 -25.82 -80.53 -19.94
N ILE A 10 -27.14 -80.50 -19.89
CA ILE A 10 -28.08 -79.95 -18.93
C ILE A 10 -28.16 -80.90 -17.71
N GLY A 11 -28.35 -80.32 -16.50
CA GLY A 11 -28.76 -81.06 -15.29
C GLY A 11 -29.46 -80.10 -14.29
N ARG A 12 -30.74 -80.36 -14.09
CA ARG A 12 -31.63 -79.68 -13.11
C ARG A 12 -31.30 -80.14 -11.69
N GLY A 13 -31.55 -79.28 -10.72
CA GLY A 13 -32.21 -79.74 -9.51
C GLY A 13 -31.86 -79.06 -8.18
N ILE A 14 -32.89 -78.49 -7.65
CA ILE A 14 -33.29 -78.48 -6.24
C ILE A 14 -32.58 -77.47 -5.30
N GLY A 15 -33.39 -76.49 -4.80
CA GLY A 15 -33.02 -75.49 -3.89
C GLY A 15 -32.86 -75.93 -2.41
N VAL A 16 -32.07 -75.17 -1.72
CA VAL A 16 -32.14 -75.05 -0.25
C VAL A 16 -31.96 -73.57 0.09
N ALA A 17 -32.92 -73.02 0.79
CA ALA A 17 -32.88 -71.69 1.32
C ALA A 17 -31.83 -71.60 2.48
N ALA A 18 -30.87 -70.76 2.33
CA ALA A 18 -29.98 -70.35 3.43
C ALA A 18 -30.09 -68.89 3.65
N ALA A 19 -30.47 -68.50 4.86
CA ALA A 19 -30.56 -67.14 5.31
C ALA A 19 -29.18 -66.52 5.32
N ILE A 20 -28.98 -65.43 4.56
CA ILE A 20 -27.73 -64.65 4.57
C ILE A 20 -27.98 -63.49 5.54
N ALA A 21 -27.26 -63.49 6.66
CA ALA A 21 -27.12 -62.34 7.55
C ALA A 21 -26.35 -61.24 6.81
N VAL A 22 -26.96 -60.10 6.56
CA VAL A 22 -26.30 -58.91 6.03
C VAL A 22 -25.53 -58.25 7.18
N ALA A 23 -24.22 -58.41 7.22
CA ALA A 23 -23.34 -57.57 8.03
C ALA A 23 -23.20 -56.23 7.31
N ALA A 24 -23.81 -55.16 7.85
CA ALA A 24 -23.58 -53.80 7.43
C ALA A 24 -22.16 -53.39 7.79
N ALA A 25 -21.26 -53.36 6.85
CA ALA A 25 -19.98 -52.68 6.98
C ALA A 25 -20.23 -51.18 6.99
N VAL A 26 -20.12 -50.58 8.16
CA VAL A 26 -20.05 -49.11 8.32
C VAL A 26 -18.69 -48.69 7.79
N THR A 27 -18.64 -48.24 6.56
CA THR A 27 -17.50 -47.48 6.05
C THR A 27 -17.65 -46.06 6.58
N ALA A 28 -16.86 -45.70 7.60
CA ALA A 28 -16.65 -44.31 7.97
C ALA A 28 -16.10 -43.55 6.74
N PRO A 29 -16.62 -42.36 6.42
CA PRO A 29 -15.99 -41.55 5.40
C PRO A 29 -14.61 -41.14 5.92
N VAL A 30 -13.56 -41.50 5.19
CA VAL A 30 -12.26 -40.84 5.33
C VAL A 30 -12.53 -39.38 4.96
N ALA A 31 -12.49 -38.49 5.92
CA ALA A 31 -12.45 -37.07 5.67
C ALA A 31 -11.18 -36.82 4.86
N ALA A 32 -11.34 -36.58 3.58
CA ALA A 32 -10.31 -35.92 2.82
C ALA A 32 -10.14 -34.55 3.48
N HIS A 33 -8.98 -34.32 4.08
CA HIS A 33 -8.55 -32.98 4.38
C HIS A 33 -8.38 -32.34 3.00
N ALA A 34 -9.37 -31.53 2.62
CA ALA A 34 -9.14 -30.51 1.61
C ALA A 34 -8.03 -29.63 2.20
N ALA A 35 -6.90 -29.58 1.51
CA ALA A 35 -5.96 -28.51 1.72
C ALA A 35 -6.79 -27.23 1.55
N THR A 36 -6.98 -26.50 2.64
CA THR A 36 -7.54 -25.17 2.57
C THR A 36 -6.49 -24.34 1.85
N ASP A 37 -6.85 -23.94 0.65
CA ASP A 37 -6.12 -22.95 -0.12
C ASP A 37 -6.11 -21.66 0.71
N THR A 38 -5.00 -21.41 1.40
CA THR A 38 -4.82 -20.21 2.23
C THR A 38 -4.73 -18.95 1.38
N GLY A 39 -4.43 -19.07 0.07
CA GLY A 39 -4.46 -17.98 -0.89
C GLY A 39 -5.85 -17.36 -1.10
N ALA A 40 -6.95 -18.12 -0.84
CA ALA A 40 -8.30 -17.57 -0.94
C ALA A 40 -8.71 -16.72 0.28
N ALA A 41 -8.06 -16.92 1.44
CA ALA A 41 -8.32 -16.13 2.63
C ALA A 41 -7.62 -14.75 2.57
N GLU A 42 -6.40 -14.71 2.05
CA GLU A 42 -5.66 -13.47 1.81
C GLU A 42 -6.37 -12.56 0.79
N SER A 43 -6.89 -13.15 -0.31
CA SER A 43 -7.65 -12.39 -1.32
C SER A 43 -8.99 -11.85 -0.80
N ALA A 44 -9.57 -12.44 0.25
CA ALA A 44 -10.81 -11.96 0.85
C ALA A 44 -10.56 -10.82 1.85
N ALA A 45 -9.44 -10.85 2.57
CA ALA A 45 -9.04 -9.75 3.47
C ALA A 45 -8.61 -8.49 2.69
N THR A 46 -7.89 -8.66 1.57
CA THR A 46 -7.53 -7.55 0.67
C THR A 46 -8.73 -6.92 -0.02
N LYS A 47 -9.82 -7.65 -0.21
CA LYS A 47 -11.04 -7.10 -0.86
C LYS A 47 -11.80 -6.09 0.00
N LEU A 48 -11.61 -6.07 1.29
CA LEU A 48 -12.30 -5.15 2.22
C LEU A 48 -11.42 -3.97 2.65
N HIS A 49 -10.15 -3.95 2.23
CA HIS A 49 -9.17 -3.01 2.77
C HIS A 49 -9.55 -1.53 2.58
N ASP A 50 -10.20 -1.15 1.51
CA ASP A 50 -10.60 0.24 1.21
C ASP A 50 -12.12 0.34 0.90
N ASP A 51 -12.97 -0.64 1.25
CA ASP A 51 -14.42 -0.59 1.01
C ASP A 51 -15.12 0.07 2.20
N PHE A 52 -15.17 1.42 2.21
CA PHE A 52 -15.73 2.21 3.31
C PHE A 52 -17.25 2.15 3.41
N ASN A 53 -17.92 1.75 2.33
CA ASN A 53 -19.39 1.73 2.26
C ASN A 53 -19.98 0.32 2.25
N GLY A 54 -19.15 -0.73 2.12
CA GLY A 54 -19.53 -2.13 2.12
C GLY A 54 -20.28 -2.57 0.87
N ASP A 55 -20.08 -1.91 -0.27
CA ASP A 55 -20.77 -2.25 -1.52
C ASP A 55 -20.00 -3.28 -2.38
N GLY A 56 -18.83 -3.69 -1.93
CA GLY A 56 -17.97 -4.71 -2.55
C GLY A 56 -17.00 -4.16 -3.59
N TYR A 57 -16.83 -2.86 -3.67
CA TYR A 57 -15.81 -2.17 -4.46
C TYR A 57 -14.88 -1.40 -3.55
N GLN A 58 -13.59 -1.42 -3.84
CA GLN A 58 -12.65 -0.60 -3.09
C GLN A 58 -12.84 0.88 -3.45
N ASP A 59 -12.71 1.74 -2.45
CA ASP A 59 -12.89 3.18 -2.56
C ASP A 59 -11.53 3.88 -2.51
N LEU A 60 -11.38 5.01 -3.18
CA LEU A 60 -10.16 5.80 -3.18
C LEU A 60 -10.23 6.89 -2.10
N ALA A 61 -9.37 6.84 -1.09
CA ALA A 61 -9.11 7.96 -0.22
C ALA A 61 -7.81 8.67 -0.62
N VAL A 62 -7.85 10.00 -0.66
CA VAL A 62 -6.72 10.83 -1.09
C VAL A 62 -6.60 12.08 -0.25
N SER A 63 -5.36 12.42 0.08
CA SER A 63 -4.99 13.57 0.88
C SER A 63 -5.04 14.90 0.11
N ALA A 64 -5.42 15.93 0.81
CA ALA A 64 -5.21 17.34 0.49
C ALA A 64 -4.76 18.08 1.78
N SER A 65 -3.64 17.62 2.37
CA SER A 65 -3.17 18.06 3.69
C SER A 65 -2.83 19.56 3.75
N TYR A 66 -2.48 20.17 2.63
CA TYR A 66 -2.29 21.61 2.53
C TYR A 66 -3.58 22.38 2.23
N GLY A 67 -4.71 21.68 2.15
CA GLY A 67 -6.01 22.25 1.82
C GLY A 67 -6.49 23.33 2.79
N LYS A 68 -7.21 24.28 2.26
CA LYS A 68 -7.81 25.36 3.07
C LYS A 68 -9.21 24.98 3.52
N VAL A 69 -9.46 25.00 4.82
CA VAL A 69 -10.77 24.71 5.44
C VAL A 69 -11.27 25.93 6.18
N ASN A 70 -12.44 26.43 5.84
CA ASN A 70 -13.09 27.58 6.51
C ASN A 70 -12.17 28.80 6.72
N GLY A 71 -11.27 29.05 5.75
CA GLY A 71 -10.33 30.18 5.81
C GLY A 71 -9.00 29.87 6.51
N LYS A 72 -8.83 28.68 7.08
CA LYS A 72 -7.60 28.20 7.72
C LYS A 72 -6.68 27.58 6.67
N SER A 73 -5.50 28.12 6.45
CA SER A 73 -4.53 27.60 5.49
C SER A 73 -3.84 26.38 6.06
N TYR A 74 -3.61 25.37 5.19
CA TYR A 74 -2.95 24.13 5.58
C TYR A 74 -3.66 23.37 6.71
N ALA A 75 -4.98 23.57 6.84
CA ALA A 75 -5.77 22.82 7.81
C ALA A 75 -5.97 21.36 7.36
N GLY A 76 -6.03 21.14 6.04
CA GLY A 76 -6.11 19.83 5.44
C GLY A 76 -7.52 19.23 5.39
N TYR A 77 -7.72 18.36 4.40
CA TYR A 77 -8.90 17.53 4.26
C TYR A 77 -8.56 16.25 3.50
N VAL A 78 -9.41 15.25 3.64
CA VAL A 78 -9.36 14.02 2.88
C VAL A 78 -10.53 13.99 1.92
N ALA A 79 -10.31 13.58 0.67
CA ALA A 79 -11.35 13.28 -0.28
C ALA A 79 -11.49 11.76 -0.44
N VAL A 80 -12.71 11.25 -0.35
CA VAL A 80 -13.04 9.85 -0.65
C VAL A 80 -13.90 9.82 -1.90
N VAL A 81 -13.50 9.02 -2.88
CA VAL A 81 -14.26 8.79 -4.11
C VAL A 81 -14.59 7.30 -4.19
N TYR A 82 -15.88 6.99 -4.25
CA TYR A 82 -16.34 5.61 -4.15
C TYR A 82 -16.12 4.83 -5.44
N GLY A 83 -15.77 3.54 -5.26
CA GLY A 83 -15.67 2.57 -6.34
C GLY A 83 -17.02 2.15 -6.90
N SER A 84 -17.02 1.49 -8.03
CA SER A 84 -18.22 0.91 -8.64
C SER A 84 -17.80 -0.06 -9.75
N ALA A 85 -18.71 -0.92 -10.23
CA ALA A 85 -18.49 -1.79 -11.39
C ALA A 85 -17.97 -1.08 -12.67
N LYS A 86 -17.81 0.25 -12.65
CA LYS A 86 -17.32 1.05 -13.78
C LYS A 86 -16.04 1.82 -13.45
N GLY A 87 -15.41 1.52 -12.33
CA GLY A 87 -14.32 2.30 -11.76
C GLY A 87 -14.83 3.34 -10.76
N ILE A 88 -14.04 4.38 -10.48
CA ILE A 88 -14.44 5.42 -9.51
C ILE A 88 -15.68 6.19 -9.97
N ASP A 89 -16.57 6.51 -9.02
CA ASP A 89 -17.76 7.31 -9.26
C ASP A 89 -17.62 8.73 -8.69
N LEU A 90 -17.21 9.66 -9.52
CA LEU A 90 -17.02 11.07 -9.15
C LEU A 90 -18.31 11.77 -8.69
N ALA A 91 -19.49 11.16 -8.92
CA ALA A 91 -20.76 11.67 -8.40
C ALA A 91 -20.97 11.29 -6.93
N HIS A 92 -20.40 10.15 -6.50
CA HIS A 92 -20.42 9.71 -5.12
C HIS A 92 -19.04 9.92 -4.50
N LYS A 93 -18.94 10.91 -3.61
CA LYS A 93 -17.71 11.30 -2.94
C LYS A 93 -17.99 11.97 -1.62
N GLN A 94 -17.02 11.95 -0.74
CA GLN A 94 -17.00 12.72 0.51
C GLN A 94 -15.77 13.63 0.56
N VAL A 95 -15.90 14.77 1.21
CA VAL A 95 -14.77 15.62 1.60
C VAL A 95 -14.86 15.80 3.12
N ILE A 96 -13.83 15.37 3.82
CA ILE A 96 -13.84 15.27 5.27
C ILE A 96 -12.67 16.06 5.84
N SER A 97 -12.95 16.91 6.82
CA SER A 97 -11.97 17.68 7.58
C SER A 97 -12.32 17.63 9.07
N GLN A 98 -11.48 18.17 9.91
CA GLN A 98 -11.78 18.29 11.36
C GLN A 98 -13.03 19.14 11.66
N ASP A 99 -13.46 20.02 10.75
CA ASP A 99 -14.72 20.77 10.88
C ASP A 99 -15.96 19.96 10.43
N THR A 100 -15.79 18.73 9.91
CA THR A 100 -16.90 17.84 9.57
C THR A 100 -17.57 17.33 10.85
N PRO A 101 -18.91 17.39 10.95
CA PRO A 101 -19.60 16.98 12.17
C PRO A 101 -19.29 15.55 12.59
N GLY A 102 -18.84 15.36 13.83
CA GLY A 102 -18.50 14.06 14.41
C GLY A 102 -17.03 13.63 14.19
N ILE A 103 -16.23 14.40 13.48
CA ILE A 103 -14.79 14.18 13.36
C ILE A 103 -14.08 14.83 14.57
N PRO A 104 -13.10 14.14 15.19
CA PRO A 104 -12.32 14.72 16.28
C PRO A 104 -11.48 15.93 15.85
N GLY A 105 -11.28 16.87 16.75
CA GLY A 105 -10.49 18.08 16.51
C GLY A 105 -11.34 19.25 16.02
N VAL A 106 -10.66 20.30 15.60
CA VAL A 106 -11.20 21.51 14.98
C VAL A 106 -10.16 21.98 13.98
N ALA A 107 -10.53 22.21 12.73
CA ALA A 107 -9.58 22.67 11.72
C ALA A 107 -8.87 23.97 12.16
N GLU A 108 -7.57 23.94 12.28
CA GLU A 108 -6.70 25.06 12.60
C GLU A 108 -5.69 25.31 11.47
N THR A 109 -4.94 26.37 11.55
CA THR A 109 -3.92 26.67 10.54
C THR A 109 -2.70 25.78 10.78
N GLN A 110 -2.28 25.04 9.73
CA GLN A 110 -1.12 24.14 9.76
C GLN A 110 -1.35 22.84 10.58
N ASP A 111 -2.58 22.32 10.61
CA ASP A 111 -2.84 21.00 11.19
C ASP A 111 -2.41 19.87 10.25
N PHE A 112 -2.40 20.14 8.94
CA PHE A 112 -2.06 19.18 7.90
C PHE A 112 -2.90 17.88 7.99
N TYR A 113 -4.19 18.00 8.32
CA TYR A 113 -5.10 16.86 8.41
C TYR A 113 -5.17 16.09 7.09
N GLY A 114 -4.94 14.80 7.15
CA GLY A 114 -4.79 13.92 6.00
C GLY A 114 -3.32 13.71 5.58
N GLY A 115 -2.34 14.12 6.39
CA GLY A 115 -0.92 13.94 6.08
C GLY A 115 -0.48 12.47 6.04
N GLY A 116 -1.18 11.56 6.70
CA GLY A 116 -0.99 10.11 6.60
C GLY A 116 -2.35 9.42 6.55
N LEU A 117 -2.50 8.39 5.72
CA LEU A 117 -3.74 7.65 5.50
C LEU A 117 -3.49 6.14 5.49
N SER A 118 -4.32 5.38 6.24
CA SER A 118 -4.37 3.91 6.19
C SER A 118 -5.81 3.42 6.30
N ALA A 119 -6.15 2.35 5.62
CA ALA A 119 -7.52 1.83 5.60
C ALA A 119 -7.59 0.36 5.98
N GLY A 120 -8.65 -0.03 6.71
CA GLY A 120 -8.93 -1.41 7.09
C GLY A 120 -10.09 -1.50 8.06
N ASP A 121 -10.68 -2.67 8.23
CA ASP A 121 -11.78 -2.93 9.17
C ASP A 121 -11.23 -3.06 10.60
N LEU A 122 -11.16 -1.93 11.32
CA LEU A 122 -10.52 -1.85 12.65
C LEU A 122 -11.43 -2.29 13.80
N ASP A 123 -12.77 -2.19 13.63
CA ASP A 123 -13.72 -2.61 14.66
C ASP A 123 -14.44 -3.92 14.34
N GLY A 124 -14.13 -4.56 13.20
CA GLY A 124 -14.64 -5.87 12.82
C GLY A 124 -16.08 -5.87 12.35
N ASP A 125 -16.63 -4.73 11.90
CA ASP A 125 -18.03 -4.61 11.50
C ASP A 125 -18.29 -4.90 10.01
N GLY A 126 -17.21 -5.13 9.23
CA GLY A 126 -17.26 -5.48 7.81
C GLY A 126 -17.22 -4.29 6.86
N TYR A 127 -16.94 -3.10 7.35
CA TYR A 127 -16.68 -1.89 6.58
C TYR A 127 -15.24 -1.46 6.83
N ALA A 128 -14.54 -1.03 5.81
CA ALA A 128 -13.23 -0.42 6.04
C ALA A 128 -13.39 0.92 6.78
N ASP A 129 -12.50 1.15 7.73
CA ASP A 129 -12.33 2.42 8.44
C ASP A 129 -11.12 3.14 7.87
N LEU A 130 -11.04 4.46 8.06
CA LEU A 130 -9.91 5.27 7.61
C LEU A 130 -9.17 5.88 8.80
N VAL A 131 -7.90 5.55 8.95
CA VAL A 131 -7.00 6.26 9.87
C VAL A 131 -6.49 7.52 9.19
N VAL A 132 -6.60 8.64 9.87
CA VAL A 132 -6.19 9.95 9.36
C VAL A 132 -5.23 10.61 10.34
N GLY A 133 -4.06 10.98 9.84
CA GLY A 133 -3.05 11.74 10.58
C GLY A 133 -3.23 13.25 10.43
N ALA A 134 -2.88 13.99 11.49
CA ALA A 134 -2.75 15.45 11.50
C ALA A 134 -1.45 15.80 12.23
N ASP A 135 -0.36 15.92 11.48
CA ASP A 135 1.00 16.07 12.02
C ASP A 135 1.21 17.42 12.71
N GLY A 136 0.59 18.46 12.15
CA GLY A 136 0.68 19.81 12.72
C GLY A 136 -0.28 20.09 13.87
N GLU A 137 -1.19 19.17 14.21
CA GLU A 137 -2.19 19.36 15.27
C GLU A 137 -1.56 19.77 16.58
N SER A 138 -2.09 20.86 17.16
CA SER A 138 -1.62 21.39 18.42
C SER A 138 -2.55 20.99 19.56
N VAL A 139 -1.99 20.42 20.64
CA VAL A 139 -2.74 19.94 21.80
C VAL A 139 -2.46 20.79 23.01
N GLY A 140 -3.40 21.66 23.36
CA GLY A 140 -3.21 22.66 24.42
C GLY A 140 -2.11 23.67 24.07
N GLU A 141 -1.00 23.66 24.80
CA GLU A 141 0.17 24.53 24.54
C GLU A 141 1.26 23.82 23.69
N VAL A 142 1.11 22.53 23.42
CA VAL A 142 2.07 21.74 22.65
C VAL A 142 1.77 21.91 21.16
N ARG A 143 2.68 22.54 20.46
CA ARG A 143 2.57 22.74 19.00
C ARG A 143 3.03 21.49 18.26
N SER A 144 2.35 21.19 17.14
CA SER A 144 2.65 20.03 16.30
C SER A 144 2.86 18.75 17.15
N ALA A 145 1.94 18.54 18.08
CA ALA A 145 1.95 17.33 18.90
C ALA A 145 1.64 16.09 18.07
N GLY A 146 0.90 16.26 17.00
CA GLY A 146 0.38 15.21 16.14
C GLY A 146 -0.82 14.49 16.75
N THR A 147 -1.77 14.09 15.90
CA THR A 147 -2.90 13.25 16.27
C THR A 147 -3.20 12.20 15.20
N LEU A 148 -3.79 11.09 15.63
CA LEU A 148 -4.38 10.08 14.78
C LEU A 148 -5.85 9.92 15.13
N ALA A 149 -6.71 9.91 14.13
CA ALA A 149 -8.13 9.65 14.27
C ALA A 149 -8.56 8.51 13.34
N VAL A 150 -9.41 7.62 13.83
CA VAL A 150 -10.12 6.64 13.00
C VAL A 150 -11.46 7.24 12.61
N LEU A 151 -11.74 7.29 11.32
CA LEU A 151 -13.03 7.63 10.76
C LEU A 151 -13.74 6.31 10.44
N TRP A 152 -14.96 6.15 10.94
CA TRP A 152 -15.65 4.88 10.92
C TRP A 152 -16.44 4.65 9.64
N GLY A 153 -16.19 3.51 9.00
CA GLY A 153 -16.95 3.03 7.87
C GLY A 153 -18.38 2.63 8.21
N GLY A 154 -19.20 2.47 7.19
CA GLY A 154 -20.58 2.06 7.32
C GLY A 154 -21.38 2.23 6.05
N PRO A 155 -22.66 1.81 5.98
CA PRO A 155 -23.44 1.75 4.75
C PRO A 155 -23.70 3.10 4.04
N LYS A 156 -23.12 4.17 4.52
CA LYS A 156 -23.15 5.51 3.91
C LYS A 156 -21.74 6.09 3.67
N GLY A 157 -20.73 5.23 3.75
CA GLY A 157 -19.35 5.62 3.76
C GLY A 157 -18.87 6.06 5.15
N LEU A 158 -17.83 6.87 5.20
CA LEU A 158 -17.21 7.30 6.45
C LEU A 158 -18.12 8.26 7.23
N THR A 159 -18.32 7.99 8.53
CA THR A 159 -19.16 8.81 9.40
C THR A 159 -18.61 8.88 10.82
N GLY A 160 -18.44 10.10 11.33
CA GLY A 160 -17.86 10.29 12.67
C GLY A 160 -16.41 9.83 12.77
N GLY A 161 -15.86 9.90 13.95
CA GLY A 161 -14.48 9.44 14.19
C GLY A 161 -14.14 9.42 15.67
N THR A 162 -13.01 8.78 15.99
CA THR A 162 -12.44 8.69 17.34
C THR A 162 -10.97 8.99 17.29
N ALA A 163 -10.47 9.92 18.11
CA ALA A 163 -9.05 10.13 18.28
C ALA A 163 -8.44 8.91 18.99
N VAL A 164 -7.46 8.28 18.37
CA VAL A 164 -6.84 7.04 18.87
C VAL A 164 -5.43 7.27 19.41
N ALA A 165 -4.76 8.32 18.95
CA ALA A 165 -3.52 8.81 19.55
C ALA A 165 -3.47 10.33 19.52
N THR A 166 -2.84 10.88 20.55
CA THR A 166 -2.64 12.32 20.72
C THR A 166 -1.26 12.53 21.33
N GLY A 167 -0.45 13.36 20.68
CA GLY A 167 0.90 13.61 21.13
C GLY A 167 0.99 14.51 22.34
N THR A 168 2.16 14.50 22.96
CA THR A 168 2.54 15.36 24.08
C THR A 168 3.88 16.04 23.77
N GLU A 169 4.34 16.96 24.65
CA GLU A 169 5.65 17.60 24.46
C GLU A 169 6.82 16.63 24.46
N GLU A 170 6.71 15.54 25.26
CA GLU A 170 7.77 14.54 25.42
C GLU A 170 7.62 13.36 24.42
N ASP A 171 6.42 13.15 23.87
CA ASP A 171 6.08 12.00 23.06
C ASP A 171 5.09 12.43 21.95
N ARG A 172 5.62 12.98 20.87
CA ARG A 172 4.84 13.39 19.70
C ARG A 172 4.37 12.14 18.94
N VAL A 173 3.23 12.25 18.28
CA VAL A 173 2.73 11.18 17.42
C VAL A 173 3.30 11.37 16.02
N ASP A 174 4.02 10.37 15.51
CA ASP A 174 4.25 10.27 14.08
C ASP A 174 2.91 9.87 13.44
N SER A 175 2.30 10.79 12.75
CA SER A 175 1.00 10.62 12.11
C SER A 175 1.07 10.59 10.58
N LEU A 176 2.28 10.61 10.02
CA LEU A 176 2.54 10.55 8.59
C LEU A 176 2.77 9.11 8.13
N HIS A 177 3.65 8.39 8.82
CA HIS A 177 4.06 7.05 8.45
C HIS A 177 3.27 6.02 9.26
N GLN A 178 2.30 5.36 8.62
CA GLN A 178 1.38 4.45 9.29
C GLN A 178 0.97 3.28 8.39
N THR A 179 0.77 2.12 9.02
CA THR A 179 0.31 0.91 8.35
C THR A 179 -0.51 0.04 9.30
N LEU A 180 -1.38 -0.80 8.73
CA LEU A 180 -2.23 -1.71 9.46
C LEU A 180 -1.79 -3.17 9.27
N GLY A 181 -1.91 -3.99 10.31
CA GLY A 181 -1.63 -5.42 10.24
C GLY A 181 -2.04 -6.12 11.53
N ASP A 182 -2.32 -7.41 11.45
CA ASP A 182 -2.46 -8.26 12.63
C ASP A 182 -1.06 -8.77 13.01
N PHE A 183 -0.36 -8.00 13.86
CA PHE A 183 1.04 -8.28 14.22
C PHE A 183 1.16 -9.30 15.36
N ASN A 184 0.03 -9.81 15.90
CA ASN A 184 -0.01 -10.68 17.05
C ASN A 184 -0.90 -11.91 16.89
N ASP A 185 -1.50 -12.12 15.69
CA ASP A 185 -2.38 -13.23 15.33
C ASP A 185 -3.62 -13.34 16.25
N ASP A 186 -4.13 -12.20 16.74
CA ASP A 186 -5.33 -12.16 17.56
C ASP A 186 -6.63 -11.98 16.76
N GLY A 187 -6.52 -11.81 15.45
CA GLY A 187 -7.61 -11.64 14.49
C GLY A 187 -8.15 -10.22 14.41
N HIS A 188 -7.44 -9.24 14.98
CA HIS A 188 -7.76 -7.83 14.91
C HIS A 188 -6.60 -7.04 14.30
N LEU A 189 -6.93 -6.05 13.48
CA LEU A 189 -5.91 -5.16 12.95
C LEU A 189 -5.32 -4.29 14.07
N ASP A 190 -4.00 -4.21 14.09
CA ASP A 190 -3.22 -3.25 14.85
C ASP A 190 -2.81 -2.08 13.93
N LEU A 191 -2.51 -0.92 14.50
CA LEU A 191 -1.96 0.25 13.80
C LEU A 191 -0.53 0.49 14.25
N ALA A 192 0.42 0.34 13.34
CA ALA A 192 1.81 0.74 13.54
C ALA A 192 2.07 2.11 12.91
N THR A 193 2.79 2.97 13.61
CA THR A 193 3.33 4.22 13.08
C THR A 193 4.85 4.23 13.24
N GLY A 194 5.52 5.28 12.75
CA GLY A 194 6.96 5.43 12.93
C GLY A 194 7.43 5.36 14.40
N ASN A 195 6.56 5.61 15.37
CA ASN A 195 6.95 5.60 16.78
C ASN A 195 5.97 4.92 17.74
N ARG A 196 4.82 4.40 17.25
CA ARG A 196 3.80 3.78 18.11
C ARG A 196 3.24 2.50 17.52
N LEU A 197 2.82 1.60 18.40
CA LEU A 197 1.94 0.48 18.06
C LEU A 197 0.68 0.58 18.92
N LEU A 198 -0.46 0.68 18.25
CA LEU A 198 -1.78 0.68 18.83
C LEU A 198 -2.44 -0.65 18.49
N SER A 199 -2.77 -1.45 19.51
CA SER A 199 -3.33 -2.77 19.28
C SER A 199 -4.86 -2.75 19.21
N GLY A 200 -5.40 -3.58 18.32
CA GLY A 200 -6.81 -3.87 18.20
C GLY A 200 -7.37 -4.67 19.39
N PRO A 201 -8.68 -4.97 19.41
CA PRO A 201 -9.68 -4.36 18.54
C PRO A 201 -9.89 -2.88 18.85
N PHE A 202 -10.13 -2.09 17.82
CA PHE A 202 -10.48 -0.69 18.01
C PHE A 202 -11.96 -0.54 18.38
N ASN A 203 -12.29 0.51 19.10
CA ASN A 203 -13.64 0.78 19.56
C ASN A 203 -14.04 2.23 19.27
N ARG A 204 -15.23 2.40 18.73
CA ARG A 204 -15.75 3.72 18.30
C ARG A 204 -15.86 4.77 19.43
N THR A 205 -15.71 4.35 20.70
CA THR A 205 -15.79 5.27 21.85
C THR A 205 -14.48 5.43 22.57
N THR A 206 -13.69 4.33 22.69
CA THR A 206 -12.47 4.32 23.52
C THR A 206 -11.17 4.24 22.71
N GLY A 207 -11.26 4.04 21.40
CA GLY A 207 -10.09 3.90 20.53
C GLY A 207 -9.45 2.51 20.63
N ALA A 208 -8.14 2.43 20.53
CA ALA A 208 -7.36 1.19 20.58
C ALA A 208 -7.48 0.47 21.94
N ALA A 209 -7.34 -0.87 21.92
CA ALA A 209 -7.32 -1.66 23.16
C ALA A 209 -6.08 -1.37 23.99
N SER A 210 -4.93 -1.14 23.34
CA SER A 210 -3.70 -0.71 24.00
C SER A 210 -2.87 0.19 23.09
N SER A 211 -1.93 0.93 23.68
CA SER A 211 -0.94 1.72 22.96
C SER A 211 0.41 1.62 23.64
N ARG A 212 1.47 1.45 22.86
CA ARG A 212 2.86 1.42 23.34
C ARG A 212 3.79 2.14 22.36
N THR A 213 4.90 2.63 22.86
CA THR A 213 5.97 3.14 22.01
C THR A 213 6.55 2.00 21.17
N LEU A 214 6.71 2.23 19.89
CA LEU A 214 7.46 1.37 18.99
C LEU A 214 8.89 1.92 18.92
N ALA A 215 9.79 1.31 19.69
CA ALA A 215 11.19 1.72 19.71
C ALA A 215 11.93 1.08 18.52
N LEU A 216 11.93 1.76 17.37
CA LEU A 216 12.69 1.31 16.20
C LEU A 216 14.19 1.42 16.45
N GLU A 217 14.68 2.63 16.67
CA GLU A 217 16.05 2.93 17.09
C GLU A 217 16.07 4.30 17.81
N PRO A 218 16.86 4.49 18.88
CA PRO A 218 16.99 5.81 19.49
C PRO A 218 17.62 6.83 18.54
N ALA A 219 17.09 8.05 18.50
CA ALA A 219 17.53 9.16 17.65
C ALA A 219 17.33 8.94 16.13
N TYR A 220 16.45 8.01 15.75
CA TYR A 220 16.03 7.81 14.37
C TYR A 220 14.55 8.16 14.22
N VAL A 221 14.20 8.67 13.03
CA VAL A 221 12.82 8.91 12.59
C VAL A 221 12.48 7.96 11.47
N ALA A 222 11.20 7.64 11.32
CA ALA A 222 10.74 6.83 10.23
C ALA A 222 10.66 7.66 8.94
N ASP A 223 11.11 7.10 7.83
CA ASP A 223 10.85 7.58 6.48
C ASP A 223 9.58 6.93 5.92
N ASP A 224 9.35 5.65 6.28
CA ASP A 224 8.17 4.90 5.90
C ASP A 224 8.02 3.62 6.72
N VAL A 225 6.79 3.08 6.79
CA VAL A 225 6.48 1.79 7.40
C VAL A 225 5.49 1.02 6.51
N ALA A 226 5.70 -0.29 6.37
CA ALA A 226 4.77 -1.15 5.66
C ALA A 226 4.61 -2.51 6.37
N ALA A 227 3.44 -3.10 6.20
CA ALA A 227 3.05 -4.37 6.79
C ALA A 227 2.83 -5.44 5.73
N GLY A 228 3.21 -6.68 6.01
CA GLY A 228 2.98 -7.84 5.16
C GLY A 228 3.58 -9.10 5.76
N ASP A 229 3.12 -10.26 5.36
CA ASP A 229 3.63 -11.56 5.80
C ASP A 229 4.85 -11.96 4.95
N VAL A 230 6.03 -11.50 5.36
CA VAL A 230 7.29 -11.65 4.59
C VAL A 230 7.84 -13.07 4.69
N ASP A 231 7.61 -13.76 5.80
CA ASP A 231 8.14 -15.11 6.02
C ASP A 231 7.08 -16.22 5.89
N HIS A 232 5.86 -15.83 5.48
CA HIS A 232 4.75 -16.75 5.19
C HIS A 232 4.37 -17.64 6.38
N ASP A 233 4.48 -17.12 7.60
CA ASP A 233 4.06 -17.83 8.81
C ASP A 233 2.58 -17.54 9.19
N GLY A 234 1.91 -16.65 8.45
CA GLY A 234 0.52 -16.25 8.61
C GLY A 234 0.31 -15.07 9.57
N ILE A 235 1.37 -14.52 10.13
CA ILE A 235 1.33 -13.34 11.01
C ILE A 235 1.93 -12.16 10.26
N THR A 236 1.30 -11.01 10.35
CA THR A 236 1.80 -9.82 9.67
C THR A 236 3.11 -9.32 10.29
N ASP A 237 4.13 -9.10 9.46
CA ASP A 237 5.40 -8.47 9.82
C ASP A 237 5.36 -6.96 9.60
N LEU A 238 6.28 -6.25 10.23
CA LEU A 238 6.49 -4.81 10.02
C LEU A 238 7.89 -4.56 9.47
N VAL A 239 7.96 -3.77 8.42
CA VAL A 239 9.21 -3.20 7.92
C VAL A 239 9.19 -1.70 8.11
N ALA A 240 10.29 -1.12 8.58
CA ALA A 240 10.46 0.31 8.74
C ALA A 240 11.71 0.80 8.02
N LEU A 241 11.56 1.86 7.25
CA LEU A 241 12.67 2.66 6.73
C LEU A 241 12.91 3.80 7.71
N ILE A 242 14.16 4.01 8.09
CA ILE A 242 14.53 5.02 9.09
C ILE A 242 15.77 5.79 8.68
N HIS A 243 15.90 7.03 9.13
CA HIS A 243 17.13 7.81 9.03
C HIS A 243 17.51 8.44 10.37
N ASP A 244 18.76 8.87 10.49
CA ASP A 244 19.30 9.53 11.67
C ASP A 244 18.88 11.00 11.69
N ASP A 245 18.15 11.42 12.73
CA ASP A 245 17.71 12.81 12.92
C ASP A 245 18.83 13.70 13.51
N SER A 246 20.05 13.17 13.70
CA SER A 246 21.18 13.95 14.20
C SER A 246 21.76 14.85 13.10
N ASP A 247 21.12 15.96 12.91
CA ASP A 247 21.35 17.01 11.89
C ASP A 247 22.63 17.83 12.07
N ASP A 248 23.73 17.21 12.51
CA ASP A 248 24.99 17.92 12.79
C ASP A 248 25.94 18.00 11.57
N ASP A 249 25.60 17.36 10.44
CA ASP A 249 26.47 17.39 9.26
C ASP A 249 25.69 17.63 7.96
N MET A 250 25.40 18.90 7.69
CA MET A 250 24.80 19.37 6.42
C MET A 250 25.62 18.98 5.16
N HIS A 251 26.67 18.16 5.31
CA HIS A 251 27.60 17.77 4.26
C HIS A 251 27.58 16.24 4.02
N ASP A 252 26.89 15.45 4.83
CA ASP A 252 26.73 14.01 4.58
C ASP A 252 25.35 13.74 4.00
N PRO A 253 25.27 13.15 2.82
CA PRO A 253 23.95 12.94 2.20
C PRO A 253 23.11 12.00 3.05
N ASP A 254 21.90 12.43 3.40
CA ASP A 254 20.91 11.71 4.22
C ASP A 254 20.74 10.24 3.81
N TYR A 255 20.86 9.94 2.53
CA TYR A 255 20.68 8.57 2.02
C TYR A 255 21.74 7.56 2.57
N LYS A 256 22.92 8.00 3.02
CA LYS A 256 23.92 7.12 3.61
C LYS A 256 23.57 6.65 5.01
N HIS A 257 22.68 7.38 5.68
CA HIS A 257 22.23 7.07 7.04
C HIS A 257 20.91 6.29 7.07
N ARG A 258 20.20 6.20 5.92
CA ARG A 258 18.96 5.45 5.82
C ARG A 258 19.17 3.95 5.97
N ARG A 259 18.29 3.32 6.74
CA ARG A 259 18.32 1.89 7.06
C ARG A 259 16.96 1.26 6.80
N ALA A 260 16.95 -0.05 6.67
CA ALA A 260 15.74 -0.84 6.70
C ALA A 260 15.77 -1.76 7.92
N LEU A 261 14.71 -1.75 8.69
CA LEU A 261 14.50 -2.60 9.86
C LEU A 261 13.37 -3.58 9.58
N TYR A 262 13.56 -4.83 9.98
CA TYR A 262 12.56 -5.88 9.95
C TYR A 262 12.14 -6.24 11.38
N LEU A 263 10.83 -6.31 11.63
CA LEU A 263 10.23 -6.72 12.89
C LEU A 263 9.24 -7.83 12.59
N ARG A 264 9.61 -9.06 12.93
CA ARG A 264 8.75 -10.21 12.71
C ARG A 264 7.51 -10.14 13.60
N GLY A 265 6.32 -10.40 13.01
CA GLY A 265 5.10 -10.67 13.75
C GLY A 265 5.20 -11.98 14.54
N THR A 266 4.63 -12.02 15.72
CA THR A 266 4.59 -13.23 16.56
C THR A 266 3.34 -13.21 17.44
N PRO A 267 2.84 -14.35 17.96
CA PRO A 267 1.71 -14.33 18.90
C PRO A 267 1.90 -13.48 20.16
N ASP A 268 3.14 -13.08 20.44
CA ASP A 268 3.47 -12.14 21.53
C ASP A 268 3.59 -10.67 21.01
N GLY A 269 3.28 -10.43 19.73
CA GLY A 269 3.42 -9.17 19.03
C GLY A 269 4.75 -9.03 18.28
N LEU A 270 5.04 -7.82 17.79
CA LEU A 270 6.26 -7.55 17.01
C LEU A 270 7.53 -7.88 17.78
N SER A 271 8.45 -8.58 17.14
CA SER A 271 9.80 -8.84 17.62
C SER A 271 10.61 -7.55 17.81
N LYS A 272 11.82 -7.66 18.32
CA LYS A 272 12.75 -6.53 18.29
C LYS A 272 13.17 -6.24 16.86
N PRO A 273 13.38 -4.96 16.50
CA PRO A 273 13.86 -4.60 15.18
C PRO A 273 15.23 -5.23 14.87
N VAL A 274 15.36 -5.73 13.65
CA VAL A 274 16.59 -6.28 13.09
C VAL A 274 16.98 -5.44 11.89
N GLU A 275 18.17 -4.80 11.95
CA GLU A 275 18.71 -4.05 10.81
C GLU A 275 19.06 -5.01 9.67
N LEU A 276 18.53 -4.73 8.47
CA LEU A 276 18.87 -5.49 7.27
C LEU A 276 20.31 -5.15 6.82
N LYS A 277 21.05 -6.20 6.47
CA LYS A 277 22.46 -6.07 6.05
C LYS A 277 22.71 -6.80 4.74
N ASN A 278 23.60 -6.26 3.94
CA ASN A 278 24.10 -6.94 2.76
C ASN A 278 24.84 -8.23 3.15
N PRO A 279 25.02 -9.20 2.22
CA PRO A 279 25.70 -10.46 2.50
C PRO A 279 27.16 -10.31 2.99
N ASP A 280 27.82 -9.19 2.69
CA ASP A 280 29.15 -8.87 3.17
C ASP A 280 29.18 -8.29 4.61
N GLY A 281 27.99 -8.15 5.22
CA GLY A 281 27.80 -7.61 6.57
C GLY A 281 27.74 -6.08 6.63
N THR A 282 27.87 -5.39 5.51
CA THR A 282 27.64 -3.95 5.45
C THR A 282 26.15 -3.63 5.60
N ARG A 283 25.84 -2.41 6.00
CA ARG A 283 24.48 -1.93 6.13
C ARG A 283 23.78 -1.95 4.76
N MET A 284 22.56 -2.49 4.70
CA MET A 284 21.72 -2.34 3.53
C MET A 284 21.13 -0.91 3.53
N ARG A 285 21.16 -0.30 2.38
CA ARG A 285 20.64 1.05 2.21
C ARG A 285 19.10 1.03 2.32
N GLY A 286 18.51 1.86 3.17
CA GLY A 286 17.08 2.14 3.23
C GLY A 286 16.59 2.96 2.03
N GLY A 287 15.47 3.61 2.18
CA GLY A 287 14.84 4.45 1.16
C GLY A 287 13.81 5.39 1.78
N GLU A 288 13.00 6.03 0.95
CA GLU A 288 11.95 6.96 1.36
C GLU A 288 10.54 6.39 1.21
N SER A 289 10.37 5.31 0.45
CA SER A 289 9.07 4.67 0.26
C SER A 289 9.19 3.15 0.24
N LEU A 290 8.14 2.48 0.67
CA LEU A 290 8.13 1.04 0.91
C LEU A 290 6.81 0.42 0.46
N GLY A 291 6.89 -0.69 -0.27
CA GLY A 291 5.78 -1.58 -0.57
C GLY A 291 6.15 -3.02 -0.23
N ILE A 292 5.16 -3.83 0.07
CA ILE A 292 5.33 -5.26 0.33
C ILE A 292 4.36 -6.05 -0.54
N GLY A 293 4.86 -7.10 -1.22
CA GLY A 293 4.04 -8.01 -2.02
C GLY A 293 4.85 -9.07 -2.75
N ASP A 294 4.24 -10.17 -3.07
CA ASP A 294 4.88 -11.33 -3.72
C ASP A 294 5.05 -11.08 -5.23
N VAL A 295 6.21 -10.51 -5.63
CA VAL A 295 6.47 -10.11 -7.02
C VAL A 295 6.96 -11.25 -7.91
N ASP A 296 7.35 -12.41 -7.33
CA ASP A 296 7.79 -13.60 -8.08
C ASP A 296 6.91 -14.84 -7.87
N LYS A 297 5.85 -14.71 -7.06
CA LYS A 297 4.83 -15.72 -6.77
C LYS A 297 5.44 -16.98 -6.15
N ASP A 298 6.45 -16.79 -5.30
CA ASP A 298 7.08 -17.88 -4.55
C ASP A 298 6.39 -18.14 -3.19
N GLY A 299 5.42 -17.31 -2.82
CA GLY A 299 4.61 -17.42 -1.61
C GLY A 299 5.14 -16.60 -0.43
N PHE A 300 6.26 -15.93 -0.57
CA PHE A 300 6.82 -15.00 0.40
C PHE A 300 6.64 -13.57 -0.11
N ALA A 301 6.21 -12.66 0.74
CA ALA A 301 6.11 -11.27 0.33
C ALA A 301 7.50 -10.62 0.25
N ASP A 302 7.75 -9.89 -0.84
CA ASP A 302 9.00 -9.19 -1.13
C ASP A 302 8.94 -7.74 -0.66
N LEU A 303 10.09 -7.18 -0.27
CA LEU A 303 10.20 -5.76 0.03
C LEU A 303 10.55 -4.99 -1.23
N VAL A 304 9.79 -3.95 -1.53
CA VAL A 304 10.04 -3.02 -2.62
C VAL A 304 10.37 -1.65 -2.02
N ILE A 305 11.64 -1.27 -2.08
CA ILE A 305 12.18 -0.07 -1.43
C ILE A 305 12.48 0.99 -2.49
N GLY A 306 11.77 2.10 -2.43
CA GLY A 306 12.00 3.25 -3.29
C GLY A 306 13.07 4.20 -2.73
N ARG A 307 13.92 4.71 -3.61
CA ARG A 307 15.03 5.61 -3.30
C ARG A 307 15.07 6.70 -4.35
N SER A 308 14.25 7.72 -4.14
CA SER A 308 14.13 8.84 -5.08
C SER A 308 15.26 9.84 -4.97
N ASN A 309 15.88 9.93 -3.81
CA ASN A 309 16.98 10.87 -3.58
C ASN A 309 18.25 10.35 -4.23
N ASP A 310 18.67 11.03 -5.27
CA ASP A 310 19.89 10.73 -6.04
C ASP A 310 21.14 11.47 -5.54
N GLY A 311 21.04 12.14 -4.40
CA GLY A 311 22.15 12.89 -3.84
C GLY A 311 22.52 14.15 -4.64
N SER A 312 21.59 14.73 -5.38
CA SER A 312 21.79 15.87 -6.30
C SER A 312 22.32 17.17 -5.66
N GLY A 313 22.69 17.15 -4.39
CA GLY A 313 23.02 18.35 -3.61
C GLY A 313 24.48 18.55 -3.22
N GLU A 314 25.51 18.09 -3.88
CA GLU A 314 26.96 18.23 -3.55
C GLU A 314 27.68 16.92 -3.18
N VAL A 315 27.09 15.78 -3.43
CA VAL A 315 27.59 14.54 -2.90
C VAL A 315 28.22 13.66 -3.95
N ASP A 316 29.20 12.96 -3.49
CA ASP A 316 30.03 11.97 -4.16
C ASP A 316 29.23 11.18 -5.21
N LEU A 317 29.28 11.68 -6.41
CA LEU A 317 28.60 11.17 -7.61
C LEU A 317 29.17 9.84 -8.09
N ASP A 318 29.92 9.14 -7.21
CA ASP A 318 30.60 7.90 -7.54
C ASP A 318 29.67 6.69 -7.64
N ASP A 319 28.37 6.82 -7.25
CA ASP A 319 27.36 5.77 -7.45
C ASP A 319 26.39 6.11 -8.60
N PRO A 320 26.70 5.68 -9.84
CA PRO A 320 25.83 5.96 -10.98
C PRO A 320 24.45 5.30 -10.90
N LEU A 321 24.24 4.37 -9.95
CA LEU A 321 22.96 3.73 -9.73
C LEU A 321 21.97 4.62 -8.98
N LEU A 322 22.44 5.72 -8.37
CA LEU A 322 21.58 6.68 -7.68
C LEU A 322 21.05 7.77 -8.60
N LYS A 323 21.64 7.95 -9.78
CA LYS A 323 21.21 8.98 -10.72
C LYS A 323 19.75 8.77 -11.12
N GLY A 324 18.89 9.75 -10.84
CA GLY A 324 17.47 9.73 -11.17
C GLY A 324 16.61 8.90 -10.23
N GLY A 325 17.20 8.25 -9.22
CA GLY A 325 16.50 7.38 -8.29
C GLY A 325 16.49 5.91 -8.72
N GLN A 326 16.02 5.04 -7.81
CA GLN A 326 15.99 3.59 -8.02
C GLN A 326 14.95 2.88 -7.12
N ILE A 327 14.62 1.65 -7.50
CA ILE A 327 13.86 0.70 -6.69
C ILE A 327 14.78 -0.47 -6.34
N GLY A 328 14.86 -0.82 -5.06
CA GLY A 328 15.49 -2.04 -4.57
C GLY A 328 14.43 -3.07 -4.22
N VAL A 329 14.53 -4.28 -4.73
CA VAL A 329 13.69 -5.42 -4.33
C VAL A 329 14.52 -6.35 -3.47
N VAL A 330 14.00 -6.73 -2.30
CA VAL A 330 14.59 -7.74 -1.41
C VAL A 330 13.59 -8.86 -1.28
N HIS A 331 13.94 -10.07 -1.76
CA HIS A 331 13.00 -11.18 -1.74
C HIS A 331 12.73 -11.70 -0.32
N GLY A 332 11.48 -12.11 -0.08
CA GLY A 332 11.08 -12.80 1.14
C GLY A 332 11.63 -14.23 1.22
N SER A 333 11.62 -14.79 2.42
CA SER A 333 11.94 -16.19 2.69
C SER A 333 11.38 -16.62 4.04
N ALA A 334 11.36 -17.92 4.35
CA ALA A 334 10.89 -18.43 5.64
C ALA A 334 11.66 -17.89 6.89
N GLU A 335 12.78 -17.23 6.68
CA GLU A 335 13.55 -16.55 7.72
C GLU A 335 13.34 -15.03 7.73
N GLY A 336 12.43 -14.52 6.91
CA GLY A 336 12.21 -13.10 6.65
C GLY A 336 12.95 -12.62 5.40
N PRO A 337 13.29 -11.32 5.28
CA PRO A 337 13.90 -10.76 4.07
C PRO A 337 15.28 -11.37 3.75
N ASP A 338 15.43 -11.96 2.56
CA ASP A 338 16.69 -12.52 2.07
C ASP A 338 17.52 -11.46 1.34
N THR A 339 18.39 -10.78 2.04
CA THR A 339 19.25 -9.74 1.46
C THR A 339 20.32 -10.25 0.49
N SER A 340 20.47 -11.57 0.33
CA SER A 340 21.30 -12.17 -0.72
C SER A 340 20.58 -12.23 -2.08
N ARG A 341 19.25 -12.11 -2.08
CA ARG A 341 18.39 -12.06 -3.26
C ARG A 341 17.85 -10.63 -3.42
N THR A 342 18.67 -9.77 -4.01
CA THR A 342 18.29 -8.36 -4.24
C THR A 342 18.34 -8.01 -5.71
N THR A 343 17.42 -7.16 -6.16
CA THR A 343 17.38 -6.61 -7.51
C THR A 343 17.31 -5.09 -7.43
N ILE A 344 18.07 -4.39 -8.26
CA ILE A 344 18.01 -2.93 -8.40
C ILE A 344 17.41 -2.61 -9.77
N ILE A 345 16.41 -1.74 -9.79
CA ILE A 345 15.73 -1.26 -11.00
C ILE A 345 15.84 0.27 -11.05
N THR A 346 16.22 0.78 -12.21
CA THR A 346 16.26 2.22 -12.52
C THR A 346 15.61 2.46 -13.87
N GLN A 347 15.40 3.70 -14.28
CA GLN A 347 14.94 4.01 -15.63
C GLN A 347 15.91 3.53 -16.72
N ASN A 348 17.21 3.33 -16.40
CA ASN A 348 18.19 2.72 -17.32
C ASN A 348 18.12 1.18 -17.38
N THR A 349 17.27 0.52 -16.57
CA THR A 349 17.06 -0.93 -16.65
C THR A 349 16.41 -1.29 -17.99
N PRO A 350 16.95 -2.29 -18.73
CA PRO A 350 16.40 -2.65 -20.04
C PRO A 350 14.91 -2.94 -20.00
N GLY A 351 14.13 -2.20 -20.80
CA GLY A 351 12.68 -2.32 -20.92
C GLY A 351 11.89 -1.37 -20.03
N VAL A 352 12.50 -0.73 -19.05
CA VAL A 352 11.87 0.39 -18.32
C VAL A 352 11.89 1.61 -19.23
N PRO A 353 10.76 2.32 -19.40
CA PRO A 353 10.71 3.55 -20.21
C PRO A 353 11.41 4.71 -19.50
N GLY A 354 12.04 5.58 -20.27
CA GLY A 354 12.78 6.76 -19.81
C GLY A 354 14.29 6.52 -19.81
N ASP A 355 15.02 7.51 -19.38
CA ASP A 355 16.47 7.49 -19.14
C ASP A 355 16.68 8.13 -17.77
N SER A 356 17.52 7.58 -16.90
CA SER A 356 17.78 8.18 -15.59
C SER A 356 18.50 9.53 -15.74
N GLU A 357 17.87 10.58 -15.29
CA GLU A 357 18.40 11.94 -15.21
C GLU A 357 18.52 12.38 -13.74
N TRP A 358 19.25 13.47 -13.47
CA TRP A 358 19.38 13.95 -12.10
C TRP A 358 18.05 14.55 -11.62
N ALA A 359 17.66 14.17 -10.41
CA ALA A 359 16.46 14.63 -9.72
C ALA A 359 15.11 14.16 -10.31
N ASP A 360 15.07 13.17 -11.21
CA ASP A 360 13.80 12.61 -11.71
C ASP A 360 12.90 12.07 -10.59
N GLY A 361 13.53 11.50 -9.56
CA GLY A 361 12.81 10.99 -8.39
C GLY A 361 12.17 9.62 -8.61
N PHE A 362 12.69 8.79 -9.53
CA PHE A 362 12.21 7.42 -9.73
C PHE A 362 12.32 6.59 -8.43
N GLY A 363 11.22 6.00 -8.00
CA GLY A 363 11.14 5.33 -6.71
C GLY A 363 10.64 6.24 -5.58
N GLY A 364 10.14 7.44 -5.87
CA GLY A 364 9.68 8.42 -4.87
C GLY A 364 8.50 7.94 -4.03
N ASN A 365 7.68 7.09 -4.59
CA ASN A 365 6.61 6.40 -3.91
C ASN A 365 6.38 5.03 -4.55
N ILE A 366 5.89 4.11 -3.75
CA ILE A 366 5.68 2.72 -4.16
C ILE A 366 4.26 2.31 -3.82
N SER A 367 3.55 1.75 -4.80
CA SER A 367 2.32 1.02 -4.55
C SER A 367 2.37 -0.34 -5.22
N VAL A 368 1.89 -1.36 -4.52
CA VAL A 368 1.93 -2.76 -4.94
C VAL A 368 0.51 -3.26 -5.22
N GLY A 369 0.32 -3.98 -6.33
CA GLY A 369 -0.98 -4.55 -6.70
C GLY A 369 -0.89 -5.32 -8.01
N ASP A 370 -1.80 -6.25 -8.26
CA ASP A 370 -1.85 -7.03 -9.50
C ASP A 370 -2.70 -6.29 -10.55
N VAL A 371 -2.04 -5.62 -11.51
CA VAL A 371 -2.75 -4.82 -12.53
C VAL A 371 -3.24 -5.65 -13.72
N ASN A 372 -2.90 -6.95 -13.79
CA ASN A 372 -3.21 -7.78 -14.95
C ASN A 372 -3.89 -9.10 -14.60
N ALA A 373 -4.12 -9.37 -13.33
CA ALA A 373 -4.70 -10.58 -12.78
C ALA A 373 -3.91 -11.85 -13.12
N ASP A 374 -2.56 -11.80 -13.17
CA ASP A 374 -1.71 -12.95 -13.37
C ASP A 374 -1.20 -13.58 -12.06
N GLY A 375 -1.47 -12.88 -10.94
CA GLY A 375 -1.18 -13.31 -9.59
C GLY A 375 0.26 -13.05 -9.14
N TYR A 376 1.03 -12.26 -9.89
CA TYR A 376 2.26 -11.62 -9.45
C TYR A 376 1.94 -10.20 -8.99
N ALA A 377 2.54 -9.76 -7.92
CA ALA A 377 2.43 -8.37 -7.53
C ALA A 377 3.21 -7.49 -8.52
N ASP A 378 2.53 -6.49 -9.09
CA ASP A 378 3.11 -5.43 -9.90
C ASP A 378 3.37 -4.20 -9.02
N VAL A 379 4.20 -3.28 -9.50
CA VAL A 379 4.59 -2.08 -8.75
C VAL A 379 4.37 -0.84 -9.58
N SER A 380 3.68 0.16 -9.04
CA SER A 380 3.70 1.52 -9.58
C SER A 380 4.65 2.40 -8.77
N THR A 381 5.29 3.32 -9.47
CA THR A 381 6.16 4.34 -8.87
C THR A 381 6.10 5.63 -9.65
N GLY A 382 6.29 6.75 -8.96
CA GLY A 382 6.43 8.06 -9.58
C GLY A 382 7.89 8.43 -9.87
N SER A 383 8.04 9.26 -10.89
CA SER A 383 9.19 10.14 -11.15
C SER A 383 8.63 11.55 -11.26
N SER A 384 8.30 12.14 -10.10
CA SER A 384 7.50 13.37 -10.08
C SER A 384 8.24 14.60 -10.62
N SER A 385 9.56 14.56 -10.66
CA SER A 385 10.38 15.63 -11.20
C SER A 385 10.91 15.37 -12.61
N GLU A 386 10.44 14.31 -13.26
CA GLU A 386 10.76 13.97 -14.66
C GLU A 386 10.41 15.11 -15.61
N ASP A 387 11.32 15.46 -16.49
CA ASP A 387 11.09 16.42 -17.56
C ASP A 387 10.38 15.75 -18.74
N ILE A 388 9.22 16.26 -19.15
CA ILE A 388 8.50 15.74 -20.31
C ILE A 388 8.80 16.60 -21.54
N GLY A 389 9.84 16.23 -22.27
CA GLY A 389 10.38 17.00 -23.37
C GLY A 389 11.05 18.28 -22.89
N GLU A 390 10.45 19.46 -23.15
CA GLU A 390 10.96 20.75 -22.67
C GLU A 390 10.22 21.26 -21.42
N VAL A 391 9.31 20.45 -20.87
CA VAL A 391 8.49 20.84 -19.71
C VAL A 391 9.14 20.31 -18.44
N TYR A 392 9.72 21.23 -17.67
CA TYR A 392 10.46 20.94 -16.45
C TYR A 392 9.55 20.42 -15.32
N ALA A 393 9.98 19.31 -14.68
CA ALA A 393 9.30 18.70 -13.53
C ALA A 393 7.79 18.48 -13.77
N ALA A 394 7.42 18.06 -14.97
CA ALA A 394 6.04 17.70 -15.29
C ALA A 394 5.63 16.38 -14.66
N GLY A 395 6.56 15.44 -14.57
CA GLY A 395 6.43 14.16 -13.91
C GLY A 395 5.81 13.04 -14.74
N GLN A 396 6.07 11.83 -14.32
CA GLN A 396 5.49 10.60 -14.88
C GLN A 396 5.29 9.52 -13.82
N VAL A 397 4.46 8.53 -14.13
CA VAL A 397 4.27 7.30 -13.37
C VAL A 397 4.74 6.13 -14.22
N THR A 398 5.48 5.21 -13.60
CA THR A 398 5.92 3.96 -14.22
C THR A 398 5.29 2.77 -13.50
N VAL A 399 4.79 1.79 -14.27
CA VAL A 399 4.34 0.49 -13.75
C VAL A 399 5.35 -0.55 -14.20
N LEU A 400 5.90 -1.28 -13.24
CA LEU A 400 6.77 -2.44 -13.41
C LEU A 400 5.96 -3.72 -13.21
N ARG A 401 6.31 -4.77 -13.96
CA ARG A 401 5.61 -6.05 -13.88
C ARG A 401 6.36 -7.04 -13.01
N GLY A 402 5.60 -7.69 -12.14
CA GLY A 402 6.03 -8.94 -11.50
C GLY A 402 6.13 -10.10 -12.48
N GLY A 403 6.79 -11.14 -12.09
CA GLY A 403 6.95 -12.34 -12.89
C GLY A 403 7.89 -13.34 -12.23
N THR A 404 8.02 -14.54 -12.78
CA THR A 404 8.80 -15.66 -12.19
C THR A 404 10.25 -15.35 -11.81
N SER A 405 10.76 -14.17 -12.12
CA SER A 405 12.10 -13.70 -11.75
C SER A 405 12.04 -12.40 -10.94
N GLY A 406 10.89 -12.09 -10.38
CA GLY A 406 10.62 -10.84 -9.69
C GLY A 406 10.34 -9.69 -10.65
N LEU A 407 10.45 -8.47 -10.17
CA LEU A 407 10.24 -7.24 -10.94
C LEU A 407 11.30 -7.07 -12.02
N SER A 408 10.88 -6.57 -13.17
CA SER A 408 11.78 -6.28 -14.30
C SER A 408 11.21 -5.18 -15.21
N GLY A 409 12.03 -4.74 -16.17
CA GLY A 409 11.55 -3.84 -17.24
C GLY A 409 10.68 -4.53 -18.30
N ASN A 410 10.52 -5.85 -18.24
CA ASN A 410 9.72 -6.55 -19.24
C ASN A 410 8.23 -6.27 -19.06
N GLY A 411 7.63 -5.59 -20.04
CA GLY A 411 6.24 -5.17 -19.97
C GLY A 411 5.99 -3.90 -19.13
N ALA A 412 7.05 -3.26 -18.65
CA ALA A 412 6.94 -1.95 -18.01
C ALA A 412 6.41 -0.89 -18.96
N TYR A 413 5.67 0.08 -18.44
CA TYR A 413 5.18 1.24 -19.19
C TYR A 413 5.13 2.48 -18.30
N SER A 414 5.19 3.65 -18.92
CA SER A 414 5.04 4.93 -18.23
C SER A 414 3.88 5.74 -18.78
N LEU A 415 3.29 6.55 -17.92
CA LEU A 415 2.23 7.50 -18.24
C LEU A 415 2.61 8.89 -17.74
N SER A 416 2.30 9.90 -18.54
CA SER A 416 2.35 11.31 -18.17
C SER A 416 1.08 12.02 -18.66
N GLN A 417 0.86 13.27 -18.29
CA GLN A 417 -0.28 14.03 -18.78
C GLN A 417 -0.26 14.22 -20.31
N ASN A 418 0.92 14.16 -20.95
CA ASN A 418 1.06 14.17 -22.41
C ASN A 418 0.80 12.82 -23.09
N THR A 419 0.57 11.74 -22.31
CA THR A 419 0.18 10.45 -22.88
C THR A 419 -1.19 10.56 -23.54
N LYS A 420 -1.32 10.00 -24.74
CA LYS A 420 -2.59 10.06 -25.49
C LYS A 420 -3.75 9.53 -24.65
N ASN A 421 -4.86 10.28 -24.62
CA ASN A 421 -6.09 10.05 -23.86
C ASN A 421 -5.99 10.29 -22.36
N VAL A 422 -4.89 10.75 -21.82
CA VAL A 422 -4.82 11.30 -20.47
C VAL A 422 -5.46 12.69 -20.51
N PRO A 423 -6.37 13.02 -19.56
CA PRO A 423 -6.89 14.38 -19.44
C PRO A 423 -5.81 15.38 -19.03
N GLY A 424 -5.88 16.60 -19.54
CA GLY A 424 -4.91 17.66 -19.23
C GLY A 424 -3.75 17.73 -20.23
N GLU A 425 -2.76 18.50 -19.91
CA GLU A 425 -1.48 18.68 -20.62
C GLU A 425 -0.40 18.84 -19.54
N ALA A 426 0.80 18.30 -19.79
CA ALA A 426 1.93 18.47 -18.86
C ALA A 426 2.35 19.93 -18.78
N GLU A 427 2.34 20.48 -17.59
CA GLU A 427 2.78 21.85 -17.27
C GLU A 427 4.00 21.81 -16.34
N GLN A 428 4.70 22.94 -16.27
CA GLN A 428 5.90 23.03 -15.44
C GLN A 428 5.56 22.94 -13.95
N ASN A 429 6.23 22.02 -13.24
CA ASN A 429 6.05 21.73 -11.84
C ASN A 429 4.66 21.18 -11.48
N ASP A 430 4.06 20.39 -12.37
CA ASP A 430 2.84 19.64 -12.06
C ASP A 430 3.13 18.50 -11.10
N PHE A 431 4.35 17.96 -11.15
CA PHE A 431 4.78 16.83 -10.31
C PHE A 431 3.84 15.62 -10.45
N PHE A 432 3.45 15.28 -11.67
CA PHE A 432 2.62 14.12 -11.93
C PHE A 432 3.34 12.84 -11.49
N GLY A 433 2.67 12.02 -10.66
CA GLY A 433 3.30 10.91 -9.97
C GLY A 433 3.91 11.31 -8.63
N ALA A 434 3.48 12.44 -8.03
CA ALA A 434 3.85 12.81 -6.65
C ALA A 434 3.49 11.72 -5.65
N ASP A 435 2.37 11.03 -5.86
CA ASP A 435 2.06 9.75 -5.26
C ASP A 435 1.30 8.86 -6.24
N THR A 436 1.28 7.54 -6.00
CA THR A 436 0.58 6.55 -6.83
C THR A 436 -0.12 5.50 -5.98
N LYS A 437 -1.25 4.97 -6.49
CA LYS A 437 -1.96 3.86 -5.85
C LYS A 437 -2.40 2.85 -6.91
N LEU A 438 -2.22 1.58 -6.59
CA LEU A 438 -2.83 0.44 -7.29
C LEU A 438 -3.98 -0.09 -6.45
N LEU A 439 -5.22 -0.07 -6.98
CA LEU A 439 -6.42 -0.41 -6.22
C LEU A 439 -7.51 -0.93 -7.15
N ASP A 440 -8.11 -2.08 -6.85
CA ASP A 440 -9.22 -2.68 -7.63
C ASP A 440 -10.55 -2.03 -7.26
N VAL A 441 -10.82 -0.85 -7.83
CA VAL A 441 -12.04 -0.08 -7.55
C VAL A 441 -13.26 -0.53 -8.35
N ASN A 442 -13.08 -1.50 -9.27
CA ASN A 442 -14.16 -2.00 -10.11
C ASN A 442 -14.52 -3.47 -9.82
N GLY A 443 -13.75 -4.16 -8.96
CA GLY A 443 -13.98 -5.53 -8.53
C GLY A 443 -13.71 -6.58 -9.61
N ASP A 444 -12.89 -6.27 -10.64
CA ASP A 444 -12.59 -7.21 -11.74
C ASP A 444 -11.35 -8.07 -11.48
N GLY A 445 -10.70 -7.90 -10.34
CA GLY A 445 -9.51 -8.61 -9.92
C GLY A 445 -8.22 -8.02 -10.47
N ARG A 446 -8.26 -6.79 -11.00
CA ARG A 446 -7.11 -6.03 -11.50
C ARG A 446 -7.07 -4.66 -10.83
N ALA A 447 -5.91 -4.31 -10.33
CA ALA A 447 -5.75 -2.98 -9.75
C ALA A 447 -5.77 -1.89 -10.83
N GLU A 448 -6.58 -0.87 -10.65
CA GLU A 448 -6.50 0.38 -11.38
C GLU A 448 -5.31 1.20 -10.86
N LEU A 449 -4.70 2.00 -11.75
CA LEU A 449 -3.66 2.96 -11.38
C LEU A 449 -4.27 4.32 -11.07
N PHE A 450 -3.86 4.90 -9.95
CA PHE A 450 -4.10 6.29 -9.60
C PHE A 450 -2.77 7.04 -9.54
N ALA A 451 -2.79 8.30 -9.95
CA ALA A 451 -1.63 9.18 -9.88
C ALA A 451 -2.03 10.56 -9.38
N GLY A 452 -1.29 11.08 -8.43
CA GLY A 452 -1.40 12.44 -7.96
C GLY A 452 -0.47 13.40 -8.72
N ALA A 453 -0.88 14.65 -8.86
CA ALA A 453 -0.05 15.73 -9.38
C ALA A 453 -0.23 16.95 -8.48
N THR A 454 0.64 17.10 -7.49
CA THR A 454 0.45 18.09 -6.41
C THR A 454 0.58 19.52 -6.85
N GLY A 455 1.25 19.76 -7.98
CA GLY A 455 1.45 21.09 -8.57
C GLY A 455 0.38 21.51 -9.58
N GLU A 456 -0.44 20.55 -10.04
CA GLU A 456 -1.47 20.78 -11.06
C GLU A 456 -2.33 22.01 -10.74
N ASN A 457 -2.30 23.00 -11.62
CA ASN A 457 -3.03 24.26 -11.45
C ASN A 457 -2.74 24.95 -10.09
N ARG A 458 -1.63 24.65 -9.42
CA ARG A 458 -1.23 25.09 -8.06
C ARG A 458 -2.17 24.63 -6.95
N ASP A 459 -2.95 23.58 -7.20
CA ASP A 459 -3.94 23.08 -6.25
C ASP A 459 -3.85 21.56 -6.07
N GLY A 460 -3.32 20.91 -7.06
CA GLY A 460 -3.20 19.47 -7.14
C GLY A 460 -4.40 18.82 -7.84
N GLY A 461 -4.19 17.60 -8.26
CA GLY A 461 -5.16 16.80 -8.96
C GLY A 461 -4.86 15.30 -8.89
N VAL A 462 -5.86 14.50 -9.22
CA VAL A 462 -5.75 13.03 -9.25
C VAL A 462 -6.23 12.53 -10.60
N TRP A 463 -5.49 11.58 -11.15
CA TRP A 463 -5.84 10.82 -12.35
C TRP A 463 -6.14 9.38 -11.99
N ALA A 464 -7.17 8.83 -12.59
CA ALA A 464 -7.53 7.43 -12.51
C ALA A 464 -7.44 6.79 -13.89
N PHE A 465 -6.74 5.67 -13.98
CA PHE A 465 -6.45 4.92 -15.21
C PHE A 465 -7.10 3.54 -15.13
N PRO A 466 -8.34 3.39 -15.65
CA PRO A 466 -9.00 2.10 -15.61
C PRO A 466 -8.25 1.10 -16.50
N ASN A 467 -7.98 -0.09 -15.97
CA ASN A 467 -7.32 -1.21 -16.66
C ASN A 467 -6.06 -0.83 -17.44
N PRO A 468 -5.00 -0.34 -16.79
CA PRO A 468 -3.76 0.06 -17.48
C PRO A 468 -2.97 -1.12 -18.07
N VAL A 469 -3.60 -2.21 -18.47
CA VAL A 469 -3.09 -3.57 -18.53
C VAL A 469 -1.98 -3.86 -19.52
N ASN A 470 -1.91 -3.29 -20.70
CA ASN A 470 -0.94 -3.78 -21.66
C ASN A 470 -0.38 -2.74 -22.63
N THR A 471 -0.85 -1.52 -22.58
CA THR A 471 -0.35 -0.44 -23.44
C THR A 471 -0.40 0.88 -22.67
N PRO A 472 0.56 1.78 -22.89
CA PRO A 472 0.55 3.10 -22.25
C PRO A 472 -0.53 4.04 -22.83
N THR A 473 -1.71 3.50 -23.15
CA THR A 473 -2.85 4.27 -23.62
C THR A 473 -3.88 4.34 -22.51
N ALA A 474 -4.09 5.53 -22.00
CA ALA A 474 -5.03 5.77 -20.91
C ALA A 474 -6.46 5.96 -21.40
N THR A 475 -6.95 5.06 -22.27
CA THR A 475 -8.33 5.15 -22.76
C THR A 475 -9.32 4.97 -21.62
N GLY A 476 -10.18 5.97 -21.40
CA GLY A 476 -11.16 5.98 -20.32
C GLY A 476 -10.61 6.56 -19.01
N SER A 477 -9.36 7.05 -18.99
CA SER A 477 -8.86 7.79 -17.83
C SER A 477 -9.68 9.04 -17.57
N VAL A 478 -9.81 9.37 -16.29
CA VAL A 478 -10.48 10.57 -15.81
C VAL A 478 -9.57 11.30 -14.83
N SER A 479 -9.78 12.61 -14.65
CA SER A 479 -9.09 13.38 -13.64
C SER A 479 -10.09 14.19 -12.81
N PHE A 480 -9.70 14.48 -11.58
CA PHE A 480 -10.48 15.34 -10.70
C PHE A 480 -9.56 16.20 -9.82
N GLY A 481 -10.07 17.36 -9.45
CA GLY A 481 -9.40 18.34 -8.60
C GLY A 481 -10.40 19.05 -7.71
N ALA A 482 -9.99 20.15 -7.08
CA ALA A 482 -10.81 20.93 -6.15
C ALA A 482 -12.20 21.29 -6.71
N GLY A 483 -12.29 21.64 -7.99
CA GLY A 483 -13.55 21.96 -8.64
C GLY A 483 -14.54 20.80 -8.68
N THR A 484 -14.07 19.59 -8.95
CA THR A 484 -14.88 18.35 -8.91
C THR A 484 -15.29 18.01 -7.48
N LEU A 485 -14.40 18.20 -6.52
CA LEU A 485 -14.65 17.94 -5.10
C LEU A 485 -15.56 18.99 -4.47
N GLY A 486 -15.68 20.18 -5.07
CA GLY A 486 -16.43 21.32 -4.50
C GLY A 486 -15.68 21.99 -3.36
N THR A 487 -14.35 21.83 -3.31
CA THR A 487 -13.49 22.48 -2.32
C THR A 487 -12.97 23.82 -2.83
N VAL A 488 -12.35 24.58 -1.94
CA VAL A 488 -11.77 25.89 -2.29
C VAL A 488 -10.40 25.66 -2.91
N ALA A 489 -10.22 26.06 -4.16
CA ALA A 489 -8.92 26.03 -4.82
C ALA A 489 -7.91 26.92 -4.10
N GLY A 490 -6.66 26.47 -4.02
CA GLY A 490 -5.53 27.22 -3.50
C GLY A 490 -4.55 26.41 -2.68
N SER A 491 -3.56 25.83 -3.36
CA SER A 491 -2.42 25.13 -2.74
C SER A 491 -2.82 23.96 -1.84
N SER A 492 -3.76 23.11 -2.28
CA SER A 492 -4.23 21.98 -1.47
C SER A 492 -3.29 20.77 -1.52
N SER A 493 -2.41 20.72 -2.54
CA SER A 493 -1.56 19.56 -2.84
C SER A 493 -2.38 18.26 -2.92
N LEU A 494 -3.59 18.33 -3.48
CA LEU A 494 -4.43 17.15 -3.68
C LEU A 494 -3.69 16.10 -4.51
N GLY A 495 -3.67 14.86 -4.04
CA GLY A 495 -2.94 13.76 -4.67
C GLY A 495 -1.50 13.63 -4.13
N GLY A 496 -1.18 14.26 -3.01
CA GLY A 496 0.12 14.12 -2.34
C GLY A 496 0.25 12.85 -1.51
N GLU A 497 -0.87 12.21 -1.17
CA GLU A 497 -0.88 10.94 -0.45
C GLU A 497 -2.19 10.17 -0.71
N PHE A 498 -2.07 8.86 -0.94
CA PHE A 498 -3.16 7.90 -0.98
C PHE A 498 -3.13 7.01 0.27
N THR A 499 -4.17 6.21 0.50
CA THR A 499 -4.16 5.17 1.55
C THR A 499 -3.01 4.18 1.35
N ARG A 500 -2.46 3.67 2.46
CA ARG A 500 -1.44 2.63 2.50
C ARG A 500 -2.03 1.31 2.94
#